data_da0409a7b23175ecade84281676572b6
#
_entry.id   da0409a7b23175ecade84281676572b6
#
_cell.length_a   1.000
_cell.length_b   1.000
_cell.length_c   1.000
_cell.angle_alpha   90.00
_cell.angle_beta   90.00
_cell.angle_gamma   90.00
#
_symmetry.space_group_name_H-M   'P 1'
#
loop_
_entity.id
_entity.type
_entity.pdbx_description
1 polymer ?
#
loop_
_entity_poly.entity_id
_entity_poly.type
_entity_poly.pdbx_seq_one_letter_code
_entity_poly.pdbx_strand_id
1 'polypeptide(L)'
;MILIDTGPIVAFFDKDDRYHGLCIEILKEIREPFVTTWPVLTECFYLLNFSWEVQDSLWLFIQRGGIEIYPFEKELFVTCHELMKQYRDLPMDLADATLVALADVHGISKIFTLDHKDFSIYRFKHKKRFTLIPSKILKP
;
A
#
# COMPACT_ATOMS: atom_id res chain seq x y z
N MET A 1 11.04 1.82 7.43
CA MET A 1 10.25 1.01 6.49
C MET A 1 8.90 1.69 6.25
N ILE A 2 8.45 1.69 5.01
CA ILE A 2 7.22 2.36 4.60
C ILE A 2 6.31 1.34 3.94
N LEU A 3 5.07 1.23 4.42
CA LEU A 3 4.03 0.46 3.73
C LEU A 3 3.68 1.15 2.42
N ILE A 4 3.46 0.39 1.36
CA ILE A 4 3.01 0.96 0.10
C ILE A 4 1.72 0.30 -0.38
N ASP A 5 0.74 1.14 -0.70
CA ASP A 5 -0.60 0.75 -1.12
C ASP A 5 -0.69 0.61 -2.64
N THR A 6 -1.81 0.09 -3.12
CA THR A 6 -2.10 -0.16 -4.54
C THR A 6 -2.00 1.10 -5.39
N GLY A 7 -2.60 2.21 -4.94
CA GLY A 7 -2.66 3.45 -5.71
C GLY A 7 -1.31 3.97 -6.17
N PRO A 8 -0.35 4.17 -5.25
CA PRO A 8 0.99 4.61 -5.63
C PRO A 8 1.74 3.64 -6.54
N ILE A 9 1.60 2.33 -6.32
CA ILE A 9 2.27 1.33 -7.18
C ILE A 9 1.73 1.45 -8.60
N VAL A 10 0.41 1.45 -8.76
CA VAL A 10 -0.22 1.57 -10.08
C VAL A 10 0.17 2.89 -10.74
N ALA A 11 0.10 4.00 -10.01
CA ALA A 11 0.46 5.31 -10.55
C ALA A 11 1.92 5.38 -11.00
N PHE A 12 2.83 4.71 -10.28
CA PHE A 12 4.24 4.68 -10.66
C PHE A 12 4.46 3.94 -12.00
N PHE A 13 3.76 2.83 -12.22
CA PHE A 13 3.97 1.99 -13.41
C PHE A 13 3.05 2.35 -14.58
N ASP A 14 1.94 3.03 -14.36
CA ASP A 14 1.02 3.48 -15.40
C ASP A 14 1.27 4.96 -15.71
N LYS A 15 1.98 5.21 -16.80
CA LYS A 15 2.30 6.59 -17.22
C LYS A 15 1.08 7.46 -17.50
N ASP A 16 -0.09 6.84 -17.76
CA ASP A 16 -1.33 7.54 -18.02
C ASP A 16 -2.17 7.77 -16.74
N ASP A 17 -1.70 7.26 -15.60
CA ASP A 17 -2.37 7.51 -14.33
C ASP A 17 -2.23 8.99 -13.94
N ARG A 18 -3.34 9.56 -13.46
CA ARG A 18 -3.40 11.00 -13.08
C ARG A 18 -2.37 11.38 -12.02
N TYR A 19 -1.94 10.44 -11.19
CA TYR A 19 -0.97 10.66 -10.12
C TYR A 19 0.42 10.16 -10.46
N HIS A 20 0.67 9.78 -11.71
CA HIS A 20 1.98 9.27 -12.12
C HIS A 20 3.12 10.23 -11.77
N GLY A 21 3.01 11.48 -12.20
CA GLY A 21 4.03 12.50 -11.93
C GLY A 21 4.26 12.74 -10.46
N LEU A 22 3.20 12.84 -9.67
CA LEU A 22 3.28 13.01 -8.22
C LEU A 22 4.03 11.85 -7.56
N CYS A 23 3.68 10.62 -7.91
CA CYS A 23 4.31 9.43 -7.32
C CYS A 23 5.79 9.31 -7.72
N ILE A 24 6.14 9.66 -8.95
CA ILE A 24 7.55 9.71 -9.38
C ILE A 24 8.35 10.67 -8.50
N GLU A 25 7.84 11.87 -8.29
CA GLU A 25 8.55 12.89 -7.48
C GLU A 25 8.70 12.45 -6.02
N ILE A 26 7.65 11.86 -5.44
CA ILE A 26 7.69 11.36 -4.07
C ILE A 26 8.75 10.25 -3.94
N LEU A 27 8.77 9.30 -4.88
CA LEU A 27 9.71 8.18 -4.86
C LEU A 27 11.17 8.64 -4.94
N LYS A 28 11.44 9.72 -5.65
CA LYS A 28 12.80 10.28 -5.73
C LYS A 28 13.33 10.75 -4.37
N GLU A 29 12.45 11.15 -3.47
CA GLU A 29 12.83 11.70 -2.16
C GLU A 29 12.90 10.65 -1.06
N ILE A 30 12.24 9.50 -1.25
CA ILE A 30 12.18 8.46 -0.24
C ILE A 30 13.47 7.64 -0.23
N ARG A 31 14.03 7.43 0.98
CA ARG A 31 15.24 6.64 1.20
C ARG A 31 14.99 5.36 1.97
N GLU A 32 13.84 5.24 2.61
CA GLU A 32 13.48 4.05 3.37
C GLU A 32 12.94 2.95 2.44
N PRO A 33 13.16 1.67 2.78
CA PRO A 33 12.60 0.57 1.98
C PRO A 33 11.09 0.49 2.08
N PHE A 34 10.45 0.07 0.99
CA PHE A 34 9.03 -0.21 0.93
C PHE A 34 8.72 -1.65 1.25
N VAL A 35 7.58 -1.86 1.88
CA VAL A 35 7.01 -3.19 2.09
C VAL A 35 5.53 -3.18 1.71
N THR A 36 5.08 -4.27 1.11
CA THR A 36 3.68 -4.47 0.76
C THR A 36 3.27 -5.92 1.00
N THR A 37 2.06 -6.27 0.61
CA THR A 37 1.48 -7.60 0.81
C THR A 37 0.99 -8.19 -0.52
N TRP A 38 0.79 -9.51 -0.55
CA TRP A 38 0.26 -10.18 -1.74
C TRP A 38 -1.12 -9.67 -2.16
N PRO A 39 -2.09 -9.42 -1.27
CA PRO A 39 -3.38 -8.85 -1.68
C PRO A 39 -3.25 -7.50 -2.37
N VAL A 40 -2.35 -6.63 -1.91
CA VAL A 40 -2.07 -5.35 -2.59
C VAL A 40 -1.53 -5.60 -3.99
N LEU A 41 -0.56 -6.51 -4.14
CA LEU A 41 0.01 -6.85 -5.44
C LEU A 41 -1.01 -7.48 -6.38
N THR A 42 -1.92 -8.29 -5.85
CA THR A 42 -3.01 -8.86 -6.64
C THR A 42 -3.84 -7.75 -7.29
N GLU A 43 -4.20 -6.72 -6.53
CA GLU A 43 -4.90 -5.56 -7.07
C GLU A 43 -4.06 -4.82 -8.12
N CYS A 44 -2.77 -4.61 -7.84
CA CYS A 44 -1.87 -3.92 -8.76
C CYS A 44 -1.79 -4.65 -10.11
N PHE A 45 -1.56 -5.95 -10.09
CA PHE A 45 -1.46 -6.74 -11.31
C PHE A 45 -2.78 -6.78 -12.09
N TYR A 46 -3.91 -6.79 -11.38
CA TYR A 46 -5.21 -6.67 -12.03
C TYR A 46 -5.37 -5.32 -12.74
N LEU A 47 -5.05 -4.23 -12.06
CA LEU A 47 -5.18 -2.89 -12.62
C LEU A 47 -4.17 -2.59 -13.73
N LEU A 48 -3.03 -3.27 -13.74
CA LEU A 48 -1.99 -3.13 -14.77
C LEU A 48 -2.11 -4.18 -15.89
N ASN A 49 -3.23 -4.89 -15.97
CA ASN A 49 -3.40 -5.99 -16.95
C ASN A 49 -3.53 -5.54 -18.42
N PHE A 50 -3.56 -4.23 -18.65
CA PHE A 50 -3.62 -3.66 -20.01
C PHE A 50 -2.29 -3.83 -20.77
N SER A 51 -1.19 -4.16 -20.10
CA SER A 51 0.12 -4.29 -20.75
C SER A 51 0.99 -5.30 -19.98
N TRP A 52 1.41 -6.37 -20.68
CA TRP A 52 2.36 -7.32 -20.11
C TRP A 52 3.70 -6.65 -19.76
N GLU A 53 4.17 -5.74 -20.62
CA GLU A 53 5.44 -5.04 -20.39
C GLU A 53 5.41 -4.22 -19.10
N VAL A 54 4.27 -3.63 -18.78
CA VAL A 54 4.10 -2.89 -17.51
C VAL A 54 4.09 -3.85 -16.33
N GLN A 55 3.36 -4.97 -16.43
CA GLN A 55 3.37 -6.00 -15.39
C GLN A 55 4.77 -6.57 -15.18
N ASP A 56 5.49 -6.83 -16.27
CA ASP A 56 6.87 -7.31 -16.21
C ASP A 56 7.78 -6.31 -15.49
N SER A 57 7.61 -5.02 -15.75
CA SER A 57 8.35 -3.95 -15.07
C SER A 57 8.11 -3.98 -13.55
N LEU A 58 6.88 -4.21 -13.12
CA LEU A 58 6.57 -4.34 -11.70
C LEU A 58 7.26 -5.57 -11.09
N TRP A 59 7.21 -6.72 -11.78
CA TRP A 59 7.92 -7.93 -11.33
C TRP A 59 9.41 -7.69 -11.16
N LEU A 60 10.05 -7.05 -12.14
CA LEU A 60 11.48 -6.76 -12.08
C LEU A 60 11.82 -5.79 -10.95
N PHE A 61 10.98 -4.79 -10.72
CA PHE A 61 11.16 -3.85 -9.62
C PHE A 61 11.14 -4.56 -8.27
N ILE A 62 10.20 -5.48 -8.07
CA ILE A 62 10.10 -6.30 -6.85
C ILE A 62 11.35 -7.18 -6.70
N GLN A 63 11.74 -7.88 -7.76
CA GLN A 63 12.89 -8.80 -7.73
C GLN A 63 14.22 -8.09 -7.47
N ARG A 64 14.32 -6.83 -7.86
CA ARG A 64 15.51 -5.99 -7.61
C ARG A 64 15.48 -5.29 -6.25
N GLY A 65 14.50 -5.59 -5.42
CA GLY A 65 14.41 -5.05 -4.07
C GLY A 65 13.73 -3.69 -3.96
N GLY A 66 13.03 -3.23 -5.00
CA GLY A 66 12.31 -1.95 -4.97
C GLY A 66 11.14 -1.97 -3.99
N ILE A 67 10.49 -3.12 -3.85
CA ILE A 67 9.44 -3.36 -2.86
C ILE A 67 9.68 -4.75 -2.26
N GLU A 68 9.67 -4.83 -0.94
CA GLU A 68 9.70 -6.11 -0.23
C GLU A 68 8.27 -6.62 -0.05
N ILE A 69 8.05 -7.91 -0.30
CA ILE A 69 6.76 -8.56 -0.02
C ILE A 69 6.85 -9.21 1.34
N TYR A 70 5.96 -8.80 2.26
CA TYR A 70 5.95 -9.39 3.59
C TYR A 70 5.40 -10.81 3.54
N PRO A 71 6.09 -11.80 4.15
CA PRO A 71 5.59 -13.19 4.20
C PRO A 71 4.26 -13.27 4.93
N PHE A 72 3.38 -14.13 4.46
CA PHE A 72 2.06 -14.29 5.07
C PHE A 72 2.16 -15.16 6.32
N GLU A 73 2.05 -14.54 7.49
CA GLU A 73 2.14 -15.21 8.78
C GLU A 73 0.76 -15.44 9.39
N LYS A 74 0.66 -16.45 10.24
CA LYS A 74 -0.61 -16.84 10.88
C LYS A 74 -1.24 -15.70 11.69
N GLU A 75 -0.44 -14.90 12.38
CA GLU A 75 -0.92 -13.74 13.15
C GLU A 75 -1.66 -12.74 12.26
N LEU A 76 -1.24 -12.60 11.01
CA LEU A 76 -1.88 -11.68 10.07
C LEU A 76 -3.29 -12.12 9.70
N PHE A 77 -3.56 -13.43 9.62
CA PHE A 77 -4.92 -13.93 9.37
C PHE A 77 -5.89 -13.45 10.43
N VAL A 78 -5.54 -13.68 11.68
CA VAL A 78 -6.39 -13.33 12.82
C VAL A 78 -6.61 -11.82 12.86
N THR A 79 -5.53 -11.06 12.72
CA THR A 79 -5.59 -9.59 12.76
C THR A 79 -6.43 -9.03 11.60
N CYS A 80 -6.26 -9.55 10.38
CA CYS A 80 -7.07 -9.13 9.24
C CYS A 80 -8.56 -9.37 9.46
N HIS A 81 -8.91 -10.54 10.00
CA HIS A 81 -10.30 -10.87 10.31
C HIS A 81 -10.89 -9.88 11.32
N GLU A 82 -10.16 -9.62 12.39
CA GLU A 82 -10.59 -8.66 13.43
C GLU A 82 -10.74 -7.24 12.88
N LEU A 83 -9.79 -6.80 12.05
CA LEU A 83 -9.82 -5.47 11.44
C LEU A 83 -11.01 -5.31 10.48
N MET A 84 -11.24 -6.29 9.62
CA MET A 84 -12.38 -6.23 8.68
C MET A 84 -13.71 -6.25 9.42
N LYS A 85 -13.79 -6.94 10.54
CA LYS A 85 -14.97 -6.91 11.41
C LYS A 85 -15.14 -5.53 12.05
N GLN A 86 -14.05 -4.95 12.57
CA GLN A 86 -14.06 -3.63 13.21
C GLN A 86 -14.50 -2.53 12.24
N TYR A 87 -14.00 -2.58 11.00
CA TYR A 87 -14.26 -1.57 9.97
C TYR A 87 -15.27 -2.02 8.91
N ARG A 88 -16.15 -2.97 9.25
CA ARG A 88 -17.12 -3.54 8.31
C ARG A 88 -18.07 -2.54 7.68
N ASP A 89 -18.29 -1.42 8.35
CA ASP A 89 -19.21 -0.38 7.87
C ASP A 89 -18.56 0.59 6.88
N LEU A 90 -17.21 0.59 6.75
CA LEU A 90 -16.54 1.43 5.76
C LEU A 90 -16.80 1.01 4.32
N PRO A 91 -16.81 -0.24 3.83
CA PRO A 91 -16.15 -1.46 4.31
C PRO A 91 -14.66 -1.49 4.02
N MET A 92 -13.88 -2.05 4.94
CA MET A 92 -12.45 -2.30 4.72
C MET A 92 -12.27 -3.51 3.81
N ASP A 93 -11.47 -3.37 2.75
CA ASP A 93 -11.14 -4.52 1.90
C ASP A 93 -9.93 -5.29 2.45
N LEU A 94 -9.66 -6.47 1.87
CA LEU A 94 -8.59 -7.34 2.35
C LEU A 94 -7.21 -6.71 2.15
N ALA A 95 -6.98 -6.01 1.05
CA ALA A 95 -5.69 -5.36 0.80
C ALA A 95 -5.40 -4.32 1.91
N ASP A 96 -6.35 -3.45 2.21
CA ASP A 96 -6.23 -2.50 3.31
C ASP A 96 -6.01 -3.20 4.64
N ALA A 97 -6.78 -4.26 4.91
CA ALA A 97 -6.65 -5.04 6.14
C ALA A 97 -5.24 -5.59 6.32
N THR A 98 -4.61 -6.09 5.25
CA THR A 98 -3.24 -6.63 5.34
C THR A 98 -2.22 -5.54 5.66
N LEU A 99 -2.37 -4.34 5.12
CA LEU A 99 -1.47 -3.23 5.43
C LEU A 99 -1.64 -2.76 6.87
N VAL A 100 -2.87 -2.60 7.33
CA VAL A 100 -3.14 -2.22 8.72
C VAL A 100 -2.65 -3.31 9.68
N ALA A 101 -2.80 -4.59 9.31
CA ALA A 101 -2.30 -5.71 10.10
C ALA A 101 -0.78 -5.68 10.25
N LEU A 102 -0.03 -5.37 9.19
CA LEU A 102 1.43 -5.19 9.28
C LEU A 102 1.79 -4.07 10.25
N ALA A 103 1.09 -2.95 10.16
CA ALA A 103 1.29 -1.83 11.10
C ALA A 103 1.04 -2.27 12.54
N ASP A 104 -0.04 -3.02 12.76
CA ASP A 104 -0.44 -3.47 14.09
C ASP A 104 0.54 -4.47 14.69
N VAL A 105 0.95 -5.47 13.90
CA VAL A 105 1.84 -6.55 14.37
C VAL A 105 3.29 -6.08 14.46
N HIS A 106 3.77 -5.29 13.51
CA HIS A 106 5.18 -4.93 13.40
C HIS A 106 5.50 -3.47 13.68
N GLY A 107 4.50 -2.66 14.00
CA GLY A 107 4.73 -1.26 14.39
C GLY A 107 5.16 -0.34 13.26
N ILE A 108 4.81 -0.66 12.01
CA ILE A 108 5.12 0.19 10.86
C ILE A 108 4.05 1.28 10.76
N SER A 109 4.44 2.53 10.95
CA SER A 109 3.48 3.64 11.04
C SER A 109 3.37 4.49 9.78
N LYS A 110 4.35 4.42 8.88
CA LYS A 110 4.36 5.20 7.65
C LYS A 110 3.73 4.43 6.51
N ILE A 111 2.86 5.08 5.76
CA ILE A 111 2.23 4.48 4.58
C ILE A 111 2.21 5.44 3.40
N PHE A 112 2.68 4.96 2.25
CA PHE A 112 2.51 5.66 0.98
C PHE A 112 1.19 5.19 0.36
N THR A 113 0.19 6.08 0.37
CA THR A 113 -1.15 5.80 -0.15
C THR A 113 -1.74 7.06 -0.79
N LEU A 114 -2.60 6.86 -1.77
CA LEU A 114 -3.42 7.93 -2.34
C LEU A 114 -4.83 7.94 -1.72
N ASP A 115 -5.16 6.94 -0.90
CA ASP A 115 -6.43 6.84 -0.18
C ASP A 115 -6.30 7.45 1.22
N HIS A 116 -6.24 8.77 1.27
CA HIS A 116 -6.12 9.49 2.54
C HIS A 116 -7.40 9.42 3.38
N LYS A 117 -8.56 9.26 2.73
CA LYS A 117 -9.84 9.16 3.43
C LYS A 117 -9.84 7.97 4.38
N ASP A 118 -9.62 6.77 3.85
CA ASP A 118 -9.70 5.55 4.65
C ASP A 118 -8.53 5.42 5.61
N PHE A 119 -7.29 5.67 5.16
CA PHE A 119 -6.11 5.55 6.02
C PHE A 119 -6.01 6.65 7.09
N SER A 120 -6.77 7.72 7.00
CA SER A 120 -6.93 8.67 8.11
C SER A 120 -7.87 8.14 9.20
N ILE A 121 -8.74 7.18 8.85
CA ILE A 121 -9.70 6.57 9.78
C ILE A 121 -9.09 5.35 10.48
N TYR A 122 -8.37 4.49 9.75
CA TYR A 122 -7.78 3.28 10.32
C TYR A 122 -6.81 3.60 11.46
N ARG A 123 -6.78 2.70 12.45
CA ARG A 123 -5.89 2.79 13.61
C ARG A 123 -5.19 1.44 13.79
N PHE A 124 -3.99 1.49 14.32
CA PHE A 124 -3.21 0.30 14.66
C PHE A 124 -2.68 0.42 16.10
N LYS A 125 -2.26 -0.69 16.70
CA LYS A 125 -1.74 -0.73 18.08
C LYS A 125 -2.55 0.13 19.06
N HIS A 126 -3.86 -0.11 19.11
CA HIS A 126 -4.77 0.55 20.05
C HIS A 126 -4.87 2.08 19.89
N LYS A 127 -5.14 2.57 18.71
CA LYS A 127 -5.47 4.00 18.42
C LYS A 127 -4.37 4.84 17.80
N LYS A 128 -3.24 4.25 17.39
CA LYS A 128 -2.21 5.01 16.67
C LYS A 128 -2.66 5.35 15.27
N ARG A 129 -2.32 6.55 14.83
CA ARG A 129 -2.61 7.01 13.48
C ARG A 129 -1.44 6.72 12.54
N PHE A 130 -1.74 6.49 11.27
CA PHE A 130 -0.72 6.39 10.25
C PHE A 130 -0.12 7.76 9.93
N THR A 131 1.16 7.77 9.62
CA THR A 131 1.81 8.91 8.97
C THR A 131 1.64 8.71 7.47
N LEU A 132 0.80 9.54 6.86
CA LEU A 132 0.45 9.42 5.44
C LEU A 132 1.52 10.09 4.56
N ILE A 133 1.92 9.40 3.51
CA ILE A 133 2.81 9.91 2.47
C ILE A 133 2.07 9.86 1.14
N PRO A 134 1.93 10.97 0.41
CA PRO A 134 2.29 12.33 0.83
C PRO A 134 1.35 12.83 1.93
N SER A 135 1.80 13.84 2.71
CA SER A 135 0.97 14.40 3.78
C SER A 135 -0.29 15.08 3.25
N LYS A 136 -0.23 15.58 2.02
CA LYS A 136 -1.36 16.17 1.29
C LYS A 136 -1.31 15.72 -0.16
N ILE A 137 -2.49 15.46 -0.73
CA ILE A 137 -2.62 15.17 -2.16
C ILE A 137 -3.12 16.44 -2.84
N LEU A 138 -2.25 17.03 -3.66
CA LEU A 138 -2.66 18.11 -4.55
C LEU A 138 -3.26 17.48 -5.79
N LYS A 139 -4.48 17.87 -6.14
CA LYS A 139 -5.12 17.40 -7.38
C LYS A 139 -4.26 17.87 -8.56
N PRO A 140 -3.92 16.94 -9.47
CA PRO A 140 -3.15 17.31 -10.66
C PRO A 140 -3.94 18.19 -11.60
#